data_1ca34636a0fb829cf80d6284349e2f21
#
_entry.id   1ca34636a0fb829cf80d6284349e2f21
#
_cell.length_a   1.000
_cell.length_b   1.000
_cell.length_c   1.000
_cell.angle_alpha   90.00
_cell.angle_beta   90.00
_cell.angle_gamma   90.00
#
_symmetry.space_group_name_H-M   'P 1'
#
loop_
_entity.id
_entity.type
_entity.pdbx_description
1 polymer ?
#
loop_
_entity_poly.entity_id
_entity_poly.type
_entity_poly.pdbx_seq_one_letter_code
_entity_poly.pdbx_strand_id
1 'polypeptide(L)'
;MEDLQDLLDRNARWAQRVVADDPQFFKRLVEQQSPQFLWIGCSDSRVPANEIVDLLPGELFVHRNIANVVAHTDTNAQAVIQFAVEVLKVRHIMVVGHYRCAGIHAALHQKSMGGATDTWLAHIRKVADKHKDVLAAEANEHRREALLCELNVLEQAFHVCDAVAVRHAWERGQPLTVHGWVYRLGDGRLRHLDISVNGGRELPALRAQALERIVQARARYYGKG
;
A
#
# COMPACT_ATOMS: atom_id res chain seq x y z
N MET A 1 20.52 -21.54 13.76
CA MET A 1 19.11 -21.17 14.05
C MET A 1 19.18 -20.04 15.06
N GLU A 2 18.67 -18.87 14.70
CA GLU A 2 18.46 -17.86 15.75
C GLU A 2 17.47 -18.44 16.76
N ASP A 3 17.85 -18.43 18.02
CA ASP A 3 17.00 -18.85 19.10
C ASP A 3 15.87 -17.83 19.25
N LEU A 4 14.61 -18.28 19.39
CA LEU A 4 13.48 -17.40 19.67
C LEU A 4 13.71 -16.58 20.95
N GLN A 5 14.52 -17.10 21.89
CA GLN A 5 14.91 -16.37 23.07
C GLN A 5 15.71 -15.10 22.72
N ASP A 6 16.60 -15.15 21.70
CA ASP A 6 17.32 -13.95 21.24
C ASP A 6 16.40 -12.83 20.76
N LEU A 7 15.25 -13.16 20.14
CA LEU A 7 14.27 -12.14 19.76
C LEU A 7 13.60 -11.47 20.97
N LEU A 8 13.31 -12.23 22.02
CA LEU A 8 12.79 -11.68 23.28
C LEU A 8 13.83 -10.78 23.96
N ASP A 9 15.07 -11.19 23.98
CA ASP A 9 16.17 -10.43 24.56
C ASP A 9 16.44 -9.13 23.75
N ARG A 10 16.34 -9.18 22.44
CA ARG A 10 16.41 -7.99 21.56
C ARG A 10 15.26 -7.03 21.86
N ASN A 11 14.04 -7.55 22.01
CA ASN A 11 12.88 -6.73 22.39
C ASN A 11 13.09 -6.06 23.74
N ALA A 12 13.54 -6.81 24.78
CA ALA A 12 13.81 -6.24 26.10
C ALA A 12 14.87 -5.12 26.04
N ARG A 13 15.96 -5.33 25.30
CA ARG A 13 16.99 -4.31 25.08
C ARG A 13 16.46 -3.08 24.34
N TRP A 14 15.62 -3.29 23.30
CA TRP A 14 14.96 -2.21 22.59
C TRP A 14 14.07 -1.39 23.52
N ALA A 15 13.21 -2.03 24.30
CA ALA A 15 12.31 -1.36 25.24
C ALA A 15 13.08 -0.54 26.28
N GLN A 16 14.19 -1.08 26.82
CA GLN A 16 15.06 -0.37 27.74
C GLN A 16 15.68 0.88 27.12
N ARG A 17 16.17 0.80 25.87
CA ARG A 17 16.70 1.99 25.17
C ARG A 17 15.63 3.06 24.98
N VAL A 18 14.44 2.67 24.52
CA VAL A 18 13.33 3.60 24.31
C VAL A 18 12.93 4.31 25.60
N VAL A 19 12.88 3.60 26.75
CA VAL A 19 12.57 4.20 28.05
C VAL A 19 13.71 5.08 28.54
N ALA A 20 14.96 4.75 28.23
CA ALA A 20 16.10 5.60 28.59
C ALA A 20 16.08 6.94 27.84
N ASP A 21 15.68 6.90 26.56
CA ASP A 21 15.57 8.10 25.73
C ASP A 21 14.30 8.92 26.04
N ASP A 22 13.19 8.24 26.35
CA ASP A 22 11.90 8.83 26.67
C ASP A 22 11.13 8.00 27.72
N PRO A 23 11.24 8.32 29.02
CA PRO A 23 10.58 7.56 30.09
C PRO A 23 9.04 7.51 30.03
N GLN A 24 8.40 8.37 29.26
CA GLN A 24 6.94 8.41 29.12
C GLN A 24 6.44 7.73 27.83
N PHE A 25 7.34 7.24 26.97
CA PHE A 25 6.99 6.71 25.64
C PHE A 25 5.87 5.65 25.70
N PHE A 26 6.07 4.57 26.43
CA PHE A 26 5.07 3.49 26.51
C PHE A 26 3.80 3.91 27.27
N LYS A 27 3.89 4.83 28.23
CA LYS A 27 2.70 5.34 28.92
C LYS A 27 1.79 6.08 27.95
N ARG A 28 2.35 6.94 27.09
CA ARG A 28 1.56 7.63 26.04
C ARG A 28 0.94 6.64 25.06
N LEU A 29 1.64 5.58 24.68
CA LEU A 29 1.10 4.55 23.76
C LEU A 29 -0.09 3.79 24.35
N VAL A 30 -0.09 3.53 25.67
CA VAL A 30 -1.21 2.86 26.34
C VAL A 30 -2.45 3.75 26.37
N GLU A 31 -2.28 5.05 26.54
CA GLU A 31 -3.38 5.99 26.71
C GLU A 31 -4.03 6.42 25.41
N GLN A 32 -3.33 6.35 24.26
CA GLN A 32 -3.81 6.91 23.02
C GLN A 32 -3.41 6.12 21.77
N GLN A 33 -4.44 5.75 20.97
CA GLN A 33 -4.29 5.33 19.58
C GLN A 33 -5.01 6.38 18.70
N SER A 34 -4.26 7.31 18.11
CA SER A 34 -4.82 8.36 17.23
C SER A 34 -3.96 8.56 15.98
N PRO A 35 -3.75 7.50 15.15
CA PRO A 35 -2.99 7.61 13.92
C PRO A 35 -3.70 8.55 12.95
N GLN A 36 -2.94 9.38 12.25
CA GLN A 36 -3.47 10.22 11.17
C GLN A 36 -3.52 9.48 9.84
N PHE A 37 -2.86 8.32 9.75
CA PHE A 37 -2.58 7.62 8.51
C PHE A 37 -2.98 6.15 8.60
N LEU A 38 -3.57 5.62 7.51
CA LEU A 38 -3.65 4.19 7.25
C LEU A 38 -2.69 3.86 6.10
N TRP A 39 -1.77 2.93 6.32
CA TRP A 39 -0.92 2.35 5.31
C TRP A 39 -1.46 0.98 4.89
N ILE A 40 -1.71 0.78 3.60
CA ILE A 40 -2.06 -0.52 3.01
C ILE A 40 -0.91 -0.92 2.09
N GLY A 41 -0.10 -1.89 2.51
CA GLY A 41 1.13 -2.25 1.83
C GLY A 41 1.35 -3.74 1.64
N CYS A 42 2.50 -4.07 1.03
CA CYS A 42 2.89 -5.47 0.84
C CYS A 42 3.42 -6.10 2.14
N SER A 43 3.19 -7.42 2.29
CA SER A 43 3.79 -8.24 3.37
C SER A 43 5.30 -8.47 3.19
N ASP A 44 5.91 -8.02 2.11
CA ASP A 44 7.35 -8.15 1.85
C ASP A 44 8.16 -7.60 3.03
N SER A 45 9.06 -8.43 3.59
CA SER A 45 9.85 -8.09 4.79
C SER A 45 10.77 -6.89 4.62
N ARG A 46 11.06 -6.50 3.37
CA ARG A 46 11.90 -5.35 3.01
C ARG A 46 11.11 -4.02 2.99
N VAL A 47 9.81 -4.06 3.34
CA VAL A 47 8.92 -2.89 3.32
C VAL A 47 8.33 -2.64 4.71
N PRO A 48 9.15 -2.22 5.69
CA PRO A 48 8.69 -1.91 7.05
C PRO A 48 8.04 -0.51 7.07
N ALA A 49 6.71 -0.46 7.13
CA ALA A 49 5.93 0.76 6.91
C ALA A 49 6.36 1.95 7.77
N ASN A 50 6.45 1.76 9.10
CA ASN A 50 6.81 2.84 10.02
C ASN A 50 8.23 3.38 9.77
N GLU A 51 9.20 2.48 9.52
CA GLU A 51 10.59 2.86 9.28
C GLU A 51 10.75 3.66 7.98
N ILE A 52 9.99 3.29 6.92
CA ILE A 52 10.05 3.96 5.61
C ILE A 52 9.61 5.42 5.69
N VAL A 53 8.63 5.73 6.54
CA VAL A 53 8.08 7.10 6.69
C VAL A 53 8.55 7.80 7.96
N ASP A 54 9.49 7.19 8.68
CA ASP A 54 10.07 7.73 9.94
C ASP A 54 9.00 8.10 10.97
N LEU A 55 8.00 7.23 11.15
CA LEU A 55 6.92 7.39 12.12
C LEU A 55 7.10 6.42 13.30
N LEU A 56 6.80 6.91 14.49
CA LEU A 56 6.86 6.12 15.71
C LEU A 56 5.68 5.13 15.83
N PRO A 57 5.79 4.11 16.69
CA PRO A 57 4.66 3.27 17.06
C PRO A 57 3.46 4.12 17.53
N GLY A 58 2.25 3.80 17.05
CA GLY A 58 1.02 4.52 17.36
C GLY A 58 0.61 5.61 16.36
N GLU A 59 1.54 6.08 15.52
CA GLU A 59 1.28 7.16 14.55
C GLU A 59 0.74 6.66 13.21
N LEU A 60 0.96 5.38 12.88
CA LEU A 60 0.56 4.76 11.63
C LEU A 60 -0.28 3.51 11.88
N PHE A 61 -1.50 3.45 11.36
CA PHE A 61 -2.30 2.24 11.32
C PHE A 61 -1.92 1.44 10.08
N VAL A 62 -1.62 0.14 10.22
CA VAL A 62 -0.99 -0.64 9.14
C VAL A 62 -1.79 -1.88 8.79
N HIS A 63 -2.11 -2.05 7.51
CA HIS A 63 -2.58 -3.29 6.91
C HIS A 63 -1.58 -3.80 5.88
N ARG A 64 -1.30 -5.11 5.89
CA ARG A 64 -0.35 -5.72 4.96
C ARG A 64 -0.87 -7.06 4.44
N ASN A 65 -0.73 -7.25 3.12
CA ASN A 65 -0.99 -8.52 2.45
C ASN A 65 -0.07 -8.69 1.24
N ILE A 66 -0.09 -9.84 0.56
CA ILE A 66 0.72 -10.03 -0.63
C ILE A 66 0.28 -9.04 -1.71
N ALA A 67 1.22 -8.18 -2.14
CA ALA A 67 1.05 -7.17 -3.21
C ALA A 67 -0.01 -6.10 -2.92
N ASN A 68 -0.21 -5.69 -1.68
CA ASN A 68 -1.06 -4.56 -1.29
C ASN A 68 -2.47 -4.56 -1.94
N VAL A 69 -3.07 -5.74 -2.06
CA VAL A 69 -4.39 -5.92 -2.68
C VAL A 69 -5.50 -5.42 -1.76
N VAL A 70 -6.47 -4.72 -2.32
CA VAL A 70 -7.73 -4.32 -1.67
C VAL A 70 -8.88 -4.89 -2.50
N ALA A 71 -9.32 -6.10 -2.16
CA ALA A 71 -10.49 -6.70 -2.79
C ALA A 71 -11.77 -6.30 -2.05
N HIS A 72 -12.83 -6.00 -2.80
CA HIS A 72 -14.13 -5.67 -2.18
C HIS A 72 -14.72 -6.83 -1.38
N THR A 73 -14.32 -8.07 -1.72
CA THR A 73 -14.75 -9.31 -1.05
C THR A 73 -13.83 -9.73 0.12
N ASP A 74 -12.71 -9.04 0.30
CA ASP A 74 -11.80 -9.32 1.42
C ASP A 74 -12.29 -8.60 2.68
N THR A 75 -13.02 -9.32 3.50
CA THR A 75 -13.57 -8.81 4.77
C THR A 75 -12.48 -8.26 5.69
N ASN A 76 -11.26 -8.81 5.67
CA ASN A 76 -10.16 -8.33 6.50
C ASN A 76 -9.72 -6.92 6.08
N ALA A 77 -9.44 -6.69 4.79
CA ALA A 77 -9.09 -5.37 4.31
C ALA A 77 -10.23 -4.35 4.53
N GLN A 78 -11.49 -4.77 4.27
CA GLN A 78 -12.66 -3.90 4.48
C GLN A 78 -12.85 -3.52 5.96
N ALA A 79 -12.67 -4.46 6.89
CA ALA A 79 -12.74 -4.18 8.33
C ALA A 79 -11.66 -3.19 8.79
N VAL A 80 -10.43 -3.33 8.30
CA VAL A 80 -9.34 -2.41 8.62
C VAL A 80 -9.63 -1.00 8.08
N ILE A 81 -10.11 -0.89 6.84
CA ILE A 81 -10.51 0.40 6.25
C ILE A 81 -11.63 1.04 7.05
N GLN A 82 -12.67 0.27 7.38
CA GLN A 82 -13.80 0.77 8.16
C GLN A 82 -13.34 1.26 9.55
N PHE A 83 -12.56 0.48 10.27
CA PHE A 83 -12.05 0.84 11.59
C PHE A 83 -11.20 2.12 11.52
N ALA A 84 -10.29 2.21 10.57
CA ALA A 84 -9.45 3.38 10.36
C ALA A 84 -10.29 4.65 10.09
N VAL A 85 -11.31 4.55 9.25
CA VAL A 85 -12.14 5.69 8.82
C VAL A 85 -13.19 6.07 9.86
N GLU A 86 -13.88 5.09 10.45
CA GLU A 86 -15.03 5.34 11.30
C GLU A 86 -14.68 5.46 12.78
N VAL A 87 -13.69 4.71 13.25
CA VAL A 87 -13.25 4.70 14.65
C VAL A 87 -12.06 5.61 14.88
N LEU A 88 -10.95 5.38 14.17
CA LEU A 88 -9.71 6.13 14.34
C LEU A 88 -9.74 7.50 13.66
N LYS A 89 -10.66 7.73 12.72
CA LYS A 89 -10.81 9.00 11.99
C LYS A 89 -9.54 9.44 11.27
N VAL A 90 -8.81 8.49 10.68
CA VAL A 90 -7.62 8.81 9.89
C VAL A 90 -7.97 9.82 8.78
N ARG A 91 -7.00 10.67 8.44
CA ARG A 91 -7.16 11.69 7.40
C ARG A 91 -6.61 11.25 6.04
N HIS A 92 -5.70 10.27 6.06
CA HIS A 92 -5.03 9.81 4.87
C HIS A 92 -4.97 8.29 4.84
N ILE A 93 -5.29 7.72 3.67
CA ILE A 93 -5.09 6.30 3.37
C ILE A 93 -4.07 6.22 2.24
N MET A 94 -2.92 5.58 2.48
CA MET A 94 -1.91 5.35 1.49
C MET A 94 -1.95 3.89 1.03
N VAL A 95 -2.21 3.66 -0.25
CA VAL A 95 -1.99 2.36 -0.88
C VAL A 95 -0.57 2.36 -1.45
N VAL A 96 0.28 1.50 -0.89
CA VAL A 96 1.71 1.52 -1.19
C VAL A 96 2.18 0.20 -1.76
N GLY A 97 2.46 0.21 -3.05
CA GLY A 97 3.17 -0.87 -3.72
C GLY A 97 4.68 -0.74 -3.58
N HIS A 98 5.40 -1.72 -4.09
CA HIS A 98 6.86 -1.62 -4.20
C HIS A 98 7.37 -2.31 -5.45
N TYR A 99 8.43 -1.77 -6.04
CA TYR A 99 9.07 -2.44 -7.17
C TYR A 99 9.72 -3.76 -6.74
N ARG A 100 9.85 -4.70 -7.68
CA ARG A 100 10.36 -6.06 -7.45
C ARG A 100 9.53 -6.87 -6.45
N CYS A 101 8.21 -6.68 -6.47
CA CYS A 101 7.27 -7.47 -5.68
C CYS A 101 7.14 -8.89 -6.27
N ALA A 102 7.40 -9.91 -5.44
CA ALA A 102 7.30 -11.30 -5.88
C ALA A 102 5.88 -11.69 -6.31
N GLY A 103 4.84 -11.15 -5.67
CA GLY A 103 3.45 -11.36 -6.05
C GLY A 103 3.10 -10.76 -7.41
N ILE A 104 3.61 -9.57 -7.72
CA ILE A 104 3.45 -8.93 -9.04
C ILE A 104 4.19 -9.73 -10.12
N HIS A 105 5.44 -10.15 -9.86
CA HIS A 105 6.21 -11.01 -10.77
C HIS A 105 5.46 -12.30 -11.09
N ALA A 106 5.00 -13.03 -10.06
CA ALA A 106 4.28 -14.28 -10.25
C ALA A 106 2.96 -14.09 -11.02
N ALA A 107 2.24 -13.01 -10.78
CA ALA A 107 1.00 -12.70 -11.50
C ALA A 107 1.25 -12.37 -12.97
N LEU A 108 2.27 -11.52 -13.28
CA LEU A 108 2.62 -11.14 -14.65
C LEU A 108 3.01 -12.33 -15.51
N HIS A 109 3.82 -13.25 -14.93
CA HIS A 109 4.31 -14.44 -15.64
C HIS A 109 3.37 -15.65 -15.52
N GLN A 110 2.16 -15.46 -14.98
CA GLN A 110 1.16 -16.51 -14.77
C GLN A 110 1.74 -17.75 -14.06
N LYS A 111 2.73 -17.53 -13.20
CA LYS A 111 3.38 -18.58 -12.43
C LYS A 111 2.41 -19.15 -11.39
N SER A 112 2.17 -20.45 -11.45
CA SER A 112 1.38 -21.11 -10.41
C SER A 112 2.22 -21.27 -9.14
N MET A 113 1.63 -20.87 -8.02
CA MET A 113 2.19 -21.05 -6.67
C MET A 113 1.41 -22.10 -5.88
N GLY A 114 0.24 -22.51 -6.42
CA GLY A 114 -0.69 -23.44 -5.78
C GLY A 114 -1.52 -22.84 -4.65
N GLY A 115 -2.65 -23.47 -4.35
CA GLY A 115 -3.47 -23.21 -3.17
C GLY A 115 -3.97 -21.76 -3.03
N ALA A 116 -3.95 -21.27 -1.79
CA ALA A 116 -4.46 -19.95 -1.43
C ALA A 116 -3.70 -18.80 -2.14
N THR A 117 -2.41 -18.99 -2.42
CA THR A 117 -1.61 -17.96 -3.10
C THR A 117 -2.10 -17.74 -4.52
N ASP A 118 -2.43 -18.77 -5.27
CA ASP A 118 -2.95 -18.61 -6.64
C ASP A 118 -4.33 -17.94 -6.65
N THR A 119 -5.19 -18.30 -5.71
CA THR A 119 -6.49 -17.63 -5.52
C THR A 119 -6.31 -16.14 -5.25
N TRP A 120 -5.35 -15.79 -4.39
CA TRP A 120 -5.03 -14.41 -4.06
C TRP A 120 -4.45 -13.64 -5.25
N LEU A 121 -3.48 -14.21 -5.95
CA LEU A 121 -2.84 -13.62 -7.13
C LEU A 121 -3.81 -13.40 -8.30
N ALA A 122 -4.97 -14.06 -8.32
CA ALA A 122 -6.02 -13.81 -9.31
C ALA A 122 -6.49 -12.35 -9.30
N HIS A 123 -6.43 -11.65 -8.16
CA HIS A 123 -6.75 -10.22 -8.10
C HIS A 123 -5.76 -9.39 -8.93
N ILE A 124 -4.47 -9.72 -8.87
CA ILE A 124 -3.43 -9.00 -9.62
C ILE A 124 -3.47 -9.38 -11.10
N ARG A 125 -3.74 -10.65 -11.42
CA ARG A 125 -3.93 -11.10 -12.81
C ARG A 125 -5.08 -10.34 -13.48
N LYS A 126 -6.20 -10.10 -12.77
CA LYS A 126 -7.29 -9.24 -13.27
C LYS A 126 -6.84 -7.81 -13.58
N VAL A 127 -5.94 -7.24 -12.77
CA VAL A 127 -5.34 -5.94 -13.06
C VAL A 127 -4.48 -6.02 -14.32
N ALA A 128 -3.65 -7.06 -14.46
CA ALA A 128 -2.82 -7.27 -15.65
C ALA A 128 -3.69 -7.43 -16.92
N ASP A 129 -4.74 -8.23 -16.86
CA ASP A 129 -5.67 -8.44 -17.97
C ASP A 129 -6.40 -7.14 -18.37
N LYS A 130 -6.84 -6.37 -17.39
CA LYS A 130 -7.48 -5.07 -17.62
C LYS A 130 -6.58 -4.08 -18.35
N HIS A 131 -5.28 -4.12 -18.07
CA HIS A 131 -4.29 -3.21 -18.63
C HIS A 131 -3.35 -3.90 -19.63
N LYS A 132 -3.79 -5.01 -20.24
CA LYS A 132 -2.97 -5.85 -21.14
C LYS A 132 -2.31 -5.06 -22.26
N ASP A 133 -3.04 -4.12 -22.89
CA ASP A 133 -2.54 -3.33 -24.01
C ASP A 133 -1.43 -2.35 -23.58
N VAL A 134 -1.59 -1.73 -22.41
CA VAL A 134 -0.59 -0.86 -21.80
C VAL A 134 0.66 -1.64 -21.41
N LEU A 135 0.49 -2.84 -20.86
CA LEU A 135 1.60 -3.73 -20.50
C LEU A 135 2.32 -4.27 -21.74
N ALA A 136 1.59 -4.62 -22.80
CA ALA A 136 2.15 -5.14 -24.04
C ALA A 136 2.98 -4.08 -24.80
N ALA A 137 2.66 -2.80 -24.65
CA ALA A 137 3.43 -1.70 -25.24
C ALA A 137 4.82 -1.53 -24.59
N GLU A 138 5.06 -2.08 -23.39
CA GLU A 138 6.38 -2.03 -22.74
C GLU A 138 7.19 -3.29 -23.08
N ALA A 139 8.19 -3.12 -23.94
CA ALA A 139 9.01 -4.24 -24.42
C ALA A 139 9.98 -4.78 -23.36
N ASN A 140 10.47 -3.92 -22.45
CA ASN A 140 11.40 -4.33 -21.41
C ASN A 140 10.68 -5.00 -20.25
N GLU A 141 11.04 -6.24 -19.94
CA GLU A 141 10.39 -7.07 -18.93
C GLU A 141 10.41 -6.44 -17.52
N HIS A 142 11.56 -5.92 -17.08
CA HIS A 142 11.68 -5.27 -15.77
C HIS A 142 10.85 -3.99 -15.68
N ARG A 143 10.74 -3.25 -16.78
CA ARG A 143 9.89 -2.08 -16.85
C ARG A 143 8.41 -2.48 -16.85
N ARG A 144 8.05 -3.60 -17.48
CA ARG A 144 6.69 -4.13 -17.48
C ARG A 144 6.26 -4.59 -16.10
N GLU A 145 7.13 -5.28 -15.33
CA GLU A 145 6.88 -5.60 -13.92
C GLU A 145 6.66 -4.34 -13.07
N ALA A 146 7.54 -3.35 -13.24
CA ALA A 146 7.42 -2.09 -12.52
C ALA A 146 6.13 -1.35 -12.90
N LEU A 147 5.72 -1.39 -14.18
CA LEU A 147 4.44 -0.84 -14.63
C LEU A 147 3.26 -1.55 -13.99
N LEU A 148 3.29 -2.89 -13.90
CA LEU A 148 2.22 -3.63 -13.22
C LEU A 148 2.16 -3.31 -11.71
N CYS A 149 3.29 -3.04 -11.05
CA CYS A 149 3.28 -2.53 -9.66
C CYS A 149 2.51 -1.21 -9.55
N GLU A 150 2.76 -0.26 -10.46
CA GLU A 150 2.09 1.04 -10.47
C GLU A 150 0.59 0.93 -10.82
N LEU A 151 0.25 0.12 -11.82
CA LEU A 151 -1.14 -0.17 -12.20
C LEU A 151 -1.91 -0.88 -11.08
N ASN A 152 -1.25 -1.79 -10.36
CA ASN A 152 -1.86 -2.42 -9.19
C ASN A 152 -2.15 -1.39 -8.10
N VAL A 153 -1.21 -0.49 -7.79
CA VAL A 153 -1.47 0.60 -6.84
C VAL A 153 -2.64 1.48 -7.30
N LEU A 154 -2.69 1.84 -8.58
CA LEU A 154 -3.81 2.59 -9.15
C LEU A 154 -5.15 1.89 -8.86
N GLU A 155 -5.27 0.62 -9.25
CA GLU A 155 -6.51 -0.13 -9.10
C GLU A 155 -6.91 -0.27 -7.63
N GLN A 156 -5.95 -0.63 -6.75
CA GLN A 156 -6.22 -0.80 -5.32
C GLN A 156 -6.56 0.52 -4.63
N ALA A 157 -5.97 1.65 -5.02
CA ALA A 157 -6.35 2.96 -4.49
C ALA A 157 -7.80 3.32 -4.85
N PHE A 158 -8.23 3.04 -6.07
CA PHE A 158 -9.62 3.24 -6.46
C PHE A 158 -10.58 2.22 -5.82
N HIS A 159 -10.15 0.97 -5.53
CA HIS A 159 -10.93 0.06 -4.71
C HIS A 159 -11.12 0.58 -3.27
N VAL A 160 -10.12 1.26 -2.70
CA VAL A 160 -10.28 1.98 -1.41
C VAL A 160 -11.29 3.11 -1.55
N CYS A 161 -11.24 3.91 -2.62
CA CYS A 161 -12.22 4.97 -2.88
C CYS A 161 -13.65 4.44 -2.98
N ASP A 162 -13.83 3.23 -3.52
CA ASP A 162 -15.14 2.57 -3.65
C ASP A 162 -15.60 1.89 -2.35
N ALA A 163 -14.75 1.75 -1.33
CA ALA A 163 -15.12 1.15 -0.05
C ALA A 163 -16.25 1.95 0.63
N VAL A 164 -17.24 1.23 1.17
CA VAL A 164 -18.45 1.83 1.76
C VAL A 164 -18.10 2.86 2.84
N ALA A 165 -17.16 2.53 3.74
CA ALA A 165 -16.74 3.42 4.83
C ALA A 165 -16.11 4.72 4.30
N VAL A 166 -15.33 4.66 3.21
CA VAL A 166 -14.70 5.82 2.57
C VAL A 166 -15.74 6.70 1.89
N ARG A 167 -16.65 6.12 1.13
CA ARG A 167 -17.76 6.85 0.47
C ARG A 167 -18.63 7.57 1.49
N HIS A 168 -19.06 6.87 2.54
CA HIS A 168 -19.84 7.48 3.61
C HIS A 168 -19.06 8.57 4.36
N ALA A 169 -17.72 8.44 4.51
CA ALA A 169 -16.90 9.50 5.09
C ALA A 169 -16.97 10.78 4.26
N TRP A 170 -16.83 10.68 2.94
CA TRP A 170 -16.94 11.82 2.04
C TRP A 170 -18.35 12.42 2.00
N GLU A 171 -19.40 11.58 2.00
CA GLU A 171 -20.80 12.03 2.01
C GLU A 171 -21.15 12.87 3.26
N ARG A 172 -20.57 12.53 4.43
CA ARG A 172 -20.73 13.31 5.66
C ARG A 172 -19.73 14.44 5.82
N GLY A 173 -18.92 14.74 4.80
CA GLY A 173 -17.94 15.82 4.81
C GLY A 173 -16.70 15.56 5.70
N GLN A 174 -16.41 14.31 6.06
CA GLN A 174 -15.22 13.96 6.82
C GLN A 174 -13.96 14.15 5.95
N PRO A 175 -12.95 14.90 6.44
CA PRO A 175 -11.69 15.04 5.72
C PRO A 175 -10.98 13.69 5.59
N LEU A 176 -10.87 13.20 4.36
CA LEU A 176 -10.22 11.93 4.06
C LEU A 176 -9.66 11.96 2.64
N THR A 177 -8.39 11.64 2.48
CA THR A 177 -7.73 11.55 1.17
C THR A 177 -7.10 10.19 0.98
N VAL A 178 -7.34 9.57 -0.18
CA VAL A 178 -6.73 8.30 -0.59
C VAL A 178 -5.57 8.60 -1.55
N HIS A 179 -4.41 7.99 -1.29
CA HIS A 179 -3.19 8.20 -2.06
C HIS A 179 -2.67 6.89 -2.66
N GLY A 180 -2.02 6.97 -3.82
CA GLY A 180 -1.30 5.86 -4.43
C GLY A 180 0.21 6.15 -4.52
N TRP A 181 1.04 5.32 -3.86
CA TRP A 181 2.49 5.46 -3.81
C TRP A 181 3.20 4.16 -4.17
N VAL A 182 4.45 4.27 -4.61
CA VAL A 182 5.33 3.11 -4.83
C VAL A 182 6.66 3.31 -4.13
N TYR A 183 7.10 2.30 -3.38
CA TYR A 183 8.38 2.27 -2.71
C TYR A 183 9.46 1.64 -3.60
N ARG A 184 10.61 2.26 -3.68
CA ARG A 184 11.76 1.78 -4.43
C ARG A 184 12.81 1.20 -3.49
N LEU A 185 12.93 -0.14 -3.49
CA LEU A 185 13.88 -0.86 -2.65
C LEU A 185 15.35 -0.47 -2.85
N GLY A 186 15.71 0.01 -4.06
CA GLY A 186 17.10 0.30 -4.42
C GLY A 186 17.65 1.62 -3.87
N ASP A 187 16.78 2.56 -3.48
CA ASP A 187 17.16 3.87 -2.95
C ASP A 187 16.38 4.28 -1.70
N GLY A 188 15.47 3.42 -1.21
CA GLY A 188 14.68 3.66 -0.01
C GLY A 188 13.65 4.80 -0.15
N ARG A 189 13.27 5.19 -1.37
CA ARG A 189 12.37 6.33 -1.59
C ARG A 189 10.96 5.93 -1.96
N LEU A 190 10.00 6.65 -1.42
CA LEU A 190 8.62 6.65 -1.87
C LEU A 190 8.47 7.58 -3.07
N ARG A 191 7.68 7.13 -4.03
CA ARG A 191 7.28 7.90 -5.20
C ARG A 191 5.76 8.02 -5.24
N HIS A 192 5.28 9.24 -5.32
CA HIS A 192 3.87 9.55 -5.54
C HIS A 192 3.48 9.25 -7.00
N LEU A 193 2.34 8.57 -7.21
CA LEU A 193 1.84 8.25 -8.56
C LEU A 193 0.81 9.27 -9.09
N ASP A 194 0.77 10.47 -8.50
CA ASP A 194 -0.22 11.51 -8.80
C ASP A 194 -1.67 11.06 -8.57
N ILE A 195 -1.83 10.12 -7.63
CA ILE A 195 -3.11 9.65 -7.15
C ILE A 195 -3.35 10.25 -5.77
N SER A 196 -4.26 11.24 -5.69
CA SER A 196 -4.77 11.83 -4.47
C SER A 196 -6.24 12.14 -4.65
N VAL A 197 -7.10 11.38 -3.98
CA VAL A 197 -8.56 11.46 -4.14
C VAL A 197 -9.19 11.79 -2.80
N ASN A 198 -9.92 12.89 -2.73
CA ASN A 198 -10.55 13.42 -1.50
C ASN A 198 -12.07 13.56 -1.60
N GLY A 199 -12.69 12.86 -2.55
CA GLY A 199 -14.15 12.86 -2.73
C GLY A 199 -14.60 11.82 -3.74
N GLY A 200 -15.86 11.39 -3.64
CA GLY A 200 -16.43 10.35 -4.48
C GLY A 200 -16.94 10.82 -5.84
N ARG A 201 -16.86 12.12 -6.16
CA ARG A 201 -17.30 12.64 -7.45
C ARG A 201 -16.26 12.38 -8.54
N GLU A 202 -16.74 12.01 -9.74
CA GLU A 202 -15.89 11.85 -10.93
C GLU A 202 -14.77 10.78 -10.82
N LEU A 203 -14.91 9.78 -9.91
CA LEU A 203 -13.90 8.71 -9.75
C LEU A 203 -13.47 8.06 -11.08
N PRO A 204 -14.36 7.77 -12.05
CA PRO A 204 -13.95 7.22 -13.34
C PRO A 204 -13.01 8.16 -14.12
N ALA A 205 -13.28 9.45 -14.13
CA ALA A 205 -12.44 10.44 -14.80
C ALA A 205 -11.09 10.61 -14.11
N LEU A 206 -11.07 10.67 -12.78
CA LEU A 206 -9.84 10.74 -11.99
C LEU A 206 -8.95 9.50 -12.21
N ARG A 207 -9.56 8.31 -12.29
CA ARG A 207 -8.85 7.06 -12.58
C ARG A 207 -8.23 7.07 -13.97
N ALA A 208 -8.97 7.52 -14.98
CA ALA A 208 -8.45 7.63 -16.35
C ALA A 208 -7.28 8.61 -16.43
N GLN A 209 -7.38 9.78 -15.80
CA GLN A 209 -6.30 10.76 -15.72
C GLN A 209 -5.06 10.21 -14.98
N ALA A 210 -5.25 9.48 -13.88
CA ALA A 210 -4.13 8.87 -13.15
C ALA A 210 -3.42 7.80 -13.99
N LEU A 211 -4.17 6.96 -14.71
CA LEU A 211 -3.61 6.01 -15.67
C LEU A 211 -2.78 6.70 -16.75
N GLU A 212 -3.31 7.75 -17.36
CA GLU A 212 -2.61 8.51 -18.38
C GLU A 212 -1.29 9.10 -17.85
N ARG A 213 -1.30 9.67 -16.64
CA ARG A 213 -0.09 10.21 -15.99
C ARG A 213 0.96 9.13 -15.72
N ILE A 214 0.56 7.92 -15.26
CA ILE A 214 1.48 6.79 -15.07
C ILE A 214 2.17 6.43 -16.40
N VAL A 215 1.41 6.32 -17.49
CA VAL A 215 1.95 5.98 -18.81
C VAL A 215 2.87 7.08 -19.33
N GLN A 216 2.47 8.36 -19.24
CA GLN A 216 3.28 9.50 -19.69
C GLN A 216 4.57 9.69 -18.88
N ALA A 217 4.51 9.52 -17.55
CA ALA A 217 5.68 9.62 -16.70
C ALA A 217 6.77 8.61 -17.09
N ARG A 218 6.37 7.40 -17.50
CA ARG A 218 7.28 6.37 -17.96
C ARG A 218 7.93 6.70 -19.29
N ALA A 219 7.18 7.25 -20.24
CA ALA A 219 7.74 7.71 -21.51
C ALA A 219 8.84 8.77 -21.30
N ARG A 220 8.69 9.66 -20.30
CA ARG A 220 9.71 10.66 -19.93
C ARG A 220 10.91 10.07 -19.20
N TYR A 221 10.70 9.06 -18.35
CA TYR A 221 11.75 8.47 -17.52
C TYR A 221 12.65 7.49 -18.31
N TYR A 222 12.08 6.80 -19.29
CA TYR A 222 12.75 5.74 -20.04
C TYR A 222 12.93 6.03 -21.53
N GLY A 223 12.34 7.11 -22.03
CA GLY A 223 12.46 7.54 -23.44
C GLY A 223 13.77 8.27 -23.78
N LYS A 224 14.72 8.34 -22.85
CA LYS A 224 16.06 8.94 -23.02
C LYS A 224 17.16 7.88 -22.81
N GLY A 225 16.99 6.71 -23.39
CA GLY A 225 17.99 5.65 -23.41
C GLY A 225 18.25 5.21 -24.82
#